data_1d17a75e439903d69ddbc1e53f1a7341
#
_entry.id   1d17a75e439903d69ddbc1e53f1a7341
#
_cell.length_a   1.000
_cell.length_b   1.000
_cell.length_c   1.000
_cell.angle_alpha   90.00
_cell.angle_beta   90.00
_cell.angle_gamma   90.00
#
_symmetry.space_group_name_H-M   'P 1'
#
loop_
_entity.id
_entity.type
_entity.pdbx_description
1 polymer ?
#
loop_
_entity_poly.entity_id
_entity_poly.type
_entity_poly.pdbx_seq_one_letter_code
_entity_poly.pdbx_strand_id
1 'polypeptide(L)'
;MSSKEINIIGGGCAAFSLARFNNLLPQYKFNLFLKDQHQPIKDHCWGFWKFKENQEAYDNSYYSWNNWAIITSNSKNILSSKKHPYCVIKRQKWLNFCLSKLQNKQVNLFNRKILEDNEELFDGNYKLNGDYIFDSRPPKMPSNILLQHFEGYVVNSKDEIFDDKTVILMDFRCDQSKGMHFIYLLPFSKKTALVESTMFSKHLESNNFYDKAILKYLKKYYNLKSFTKSNHEKGIIPMHDVSLMSKNRFNIGTRGGAVRPSTGYAFTFIQKQVLQIKDQLISGKKINTNIHSKIDLFLDKIFIRVIDKYPEIAPTIFSNLAQNINGDEMARFMSGNCDFKTNLKIIFSMPKIPFIKSFFEIIFK
;
A
#
# COMPACT_ATOMS: atom_id res chain seq x y z
N MET A 1 -28.87 23.80 -16.35
CA MET A 1 -28.05 22.70 -16.90
C MET A 1 -28.12 21.55 -15.92
N SER A 2 -28.43 20.34 -16.36
CA SER A 2 -28.38 19.16 -15.50
C SER A 2 -26.92 18.98 -15.00
N SER A 3 -26.74 18.77 -13.71
CA SER A 3 -25.42 18.51 -13.15
C SER A 3 -24.86 17.20 -13.75
N LYS A 4 -23.60 17.21 -14.17
CA LYS A 4 -22.90 16.00 -14.60
C LYS A 4 -22.77 15.01 -13.45
N GLU A 5 -22.79 13.72 -13.73
CA GLU A 5 -22.76 12.67 -12.72
C GLU A 5 -21.43 11.93 -12.67
N ILE A 6 -20.90 11.81 -11.45
CA ILE A 6 -19.75 10.96 -11.12
C ILE A 6 -20.23 9.79 -10.27
N ASN A 7 -20.16 8.59 -10.80
CA ASN A 7 -20.48 7.37 -10.08
C ASN A 7 -19.19 6.69 -9.58
N ILE A 8 -19.09 6.44 -8.28
CA ILE A 8 -17.94 5.80 -7.64
C ILE A 8 -18.40 4.47 -7.01
N ILE A 9 -17.78 3.37 -7.43
CA ILE A 9 -18.13 2.03 -6.95
C ILE A 9 -17.07 1.56 -5.94
N GLY A 10 -17.51 1.22 -4.73
CA GLY A 10 -16.69 0.74 -3.64
C GLY A 10 -16.61 1.71 -2.46
N GLY A 11 -16.33 1.18 -1.27
CA GLY A 11 -16.24 1.91 0.01
C GLY A 11 -14.83 1.90 0.61
N GLY A 12 -13.81 1.84 -0.24
CA GLY A 12 -12.41 1.78 0.19
C GLY A 12 -11.67 3.12 0.17
N CYS A 13 -10.36 3.05 0.39
CA CYS A 13 -9.47 4.21 0.40
C CYS A 13 -9.63 5.08 -0.86
N ALA A 14 -9.55 4.49 -2.06
CA ALA A 14 -9.58 5.24 -3.31
C ALA A 14 -10.93 5.96 -3.54
N ALA A 15 -12.06 5.26 -3.27
CA ALA A 15 -13.39 5.83 -3.44
C ALA A 15 -13.60 7.08 -2.58
N PHE A 16 -13.38 6.95 -1.26
CA PHE A 16 -13.57 8.08 -0.34
C PHE A 16 -12.52 9.17 -0.53
N SER A 17 -11.28 8.79 -0.89
CA SER A 17 -10.23 9.77 -1.20
C SER A 17 -10.57 10.60 -2.45
N LEU A 18 -11.24 10.04 -3.46
CA LEU A 18 -11.72 10.80 -4.60
C LEU A 18 -12.94 11.67 -4.23
N ALA A 19 -13.91 11.08 -3.56
CA ALA A 19 -15.15 11.74 -3.21
C ALA A 19 -14.97 12.99 -2.31
N ARG A 20 -13.91 13.00 -1.45
CA ARG A 20 -13.63 14.15 -0.55
C ARG A 20 -13.42 15.47 -1.29
N PHE A 21 -13.12 15.44 -2.57
CA PHE A 21 -12.93 16.63 -3.40
C PHE A 21 -14.22 17.17 -4.02
N ASN A 22 -15.39 16.66 -3.61
CA ASN A 22 -16.69 17.09 -4.15
C ASN A 22 -16.88 18.62 -4.14
N ASN A 23 -16.47 19.30 -3.07
CA ASN A 23 -16.58 20.75 -2.93
C ASN A 23 -15.74 21.54 -3.95
N LEU A 24 -14.68 20.96 -4.51
CA LEU A 24 -13.85 21.55 -5.58
C LEU A 24 -14.39 21.26 -6.98
N LEU A 25 -15.44 20.49 -7.08
CA LEU A 25 -16.05 19.99 -8.31
C LEU A 25 -17.58 20.27 -8.32
N PRO A 26 -18.03 21.54 -8.10
CA PRO A 26 -19.43 21.87 -7.89
C PRO A 26 -20.33 21.56 -9.09
N GLN A 27 -19.78 21.41 -10.29
CA GLN A 27 -20.50 21.03 -11.52
C GLN A 27 -20.88 19.56 -11.57
N TYR A 28 -20.41 18.73 -10.63
CA TYR A 28 -20.68 17.30 -10.60
C TYR A 28 -21.51 16.90 -9.39
N LYS A 29 -22.43 15.97 -9.59
CA LYS A 29 -23.12 15.23 -8.53
C LYS A 29 -22.42 13.89 -8.33
N PHE A 30 -22.09 13.55 -7.10
CA PHE A 30 -21.37 12.32 -6.77
C PHE A 30 -22.34 11.26 -6.25
N ASN A 31 -22.28 10.07 -6.80
CA ASN A 31 -23.02 8.90 -6.35
C ASN A 31 -22.01 7.82 -5.92
N LEU A 32 -21.96 7.50 -4.63
CA LEU A 32 -21.10 6.46 -4.10
C LEU A 32 -21.92 5.20 -3.85
N PHE A 33 -21.56 4.11 -4.52
CA PHE A 33 -22.19 2.81 -4.37
C PHE A 33 -21.34 1.94 -3.45
N LEU A 34 -21.82 1.77 -2.22
CA LEU A 34 -21.16 1.04 -1.16
C LEU A 34 -21.76 -0.37 -1.08
N LYS A 35 -20.92 -1.39 -0.99
CA LYS A 35 -21.42 -2.72 -0.63
C LYS A 35 -21.94 -2.65 0.80
N ASP A 36 -23.05 -3.33 1.06
CA ASP A 36 -23.68 -3.39 2.37
C ASP A 36 -22.68 -3.55 3.53
N GLN A 37 -22.67 -2.58 4.46
CA GLN A 37 -21.65 -2.45 5.50
C GLN A 37 -22.02 -3.17 6.81
N HIS A 38 -22.87 -4.19 6.77
CA HIS A 38 -23.30 -4.92 7.98
C HIS A 38 -22.19 -5.71 8.69
N GLN A 39 -20.99 -5.83 8.10
CA GLN A 39 -19.87 -6.42 8.81
C GLN A 39 -18.93 -5.33 9.35
N PRO A 40 -18.57 -5.40 10.65
CA PRO A 40 -17.58 -4.50 11.21
C PRO A 40 -16.27 -4.68 10.45
N ILE A 41 -15.89 -3.64 9.71
CA ILE A 41 -14.64 -3.64 8.98
C ILE A 41 -13.52 -3.51 10.02
N LYS A 42 -12.69 -4.54 10.15
CA LYS A 42 -11.52 -4.50 11.02
C LYS A 42 -10.65 -3.31 10.65
N ASP A 43 -10.32 -2.49 11.63
CA ASP A 43 -9.42 -1.37 11.44
C ASP A 43 -7.99 -1.90 11.23
N HIS A 44 -7.25 -1.27 10.34
CA HIS A 44 -5.85 -1.57 10.07
C HIS A 44 -5.10 -0.30 9.73
N CYS A 45 -3.78 -0.36 9.75
CA CYS A 45 -2.92 0.77 9.51
C CYS A 45 -2.45 0.82 8.05
N TRP A 46 -2.40 2.03 7.48
CA TRP A 46 -1.69 2.29 6.23
C TRP A 46 -0.42 3.09 6.51
N GLY A 47 0.71 2.52 6.11
CA GLY A 47 2.02 3.15 6.22
C GLY A 47 2.34 3.99 4.98
N PHE A 48 2.98 5.15 5.17
CA PHE A 48 3.41 6.04 4.10
C PHE A 48 4.49 7.01 4.59
N TRP A 49 5.28 7.56 3.66
CA TRP A 49 6.16 8.71 3.95
C TRP A 49 5.44 10.02 3.65
N LYS A 50 5.65 11.03 4.49
CA LYS A 50 5.08 12.37 4.29
C LYS A 50 5.59 13.02 3.00
N PHE A 51 4.66 13.40 2.13
CA PHE A 51 4.86 14.23 0.95
C PHE A 51 3.67 15.19 0.79
N LYS A 52 3.79 16.13 -0.16
CA LYS A 52 2.71 17.09 -0.45
C LYS A 52 1.39 16.39 -0.80
N GLU A 53 1.46 15.28 -1.54
CA GLU A 53 0.31 14.54 -2.02
C GLU A 53 -0.50 13.88 -0.91
N ASN A 54 0.10 13.66 0.25
CA ASN A 54 -0.57 13.04 1.40
C ASN A 54 -0.50 13.90 2.67
N GLN A 55 -0.40 15.24 2.52
CA GLN A 55 -0.34 16.16 3.65
C GLN A 55 -1.56 16.02 4.59
N GLU A 56 -2.78 15.95 4.05
CA GLU A 56 -3.99 15.76 4.87
C GLU A 56 -3.96 14.45 5.66
N ALA A 57 -3.37 13.39 5.08
CA ALA A 57 -3.20 12.12 5.79
C ALA A 57 -2.13 12.22 6.89
N TYR A 58 -1.07 12.99 6.65
CA TYR A 58 -0.06 13.28 7.66
C TYR A 58 -0.66 14.06 8.85
N ASP A 59 -1.45 15.08 8.59
CA ASP A 59 -2.12 15.89 9.62
C ASP A 59 -3.11 15.06 10.45
N ASN A 60 -3.62 13.96 9.90
CA ASN A 60 -4.51 13.00 10.53
C ASN A 60 -3.81 11.69 10.91
N SER A 61 -2.48 11.61 10.86
CA SER A 61 -1.76 10.38 11.17
C SER A 61 -2.01 9.91 12.61
N TYR A 62 -1.90 8.62 12.83
CA TYR A 62 -1.98 8.00 14.14
C TYR A 62 -0.64 8.13 14.86
N TYR A 63 0.46 7.91 14.10
CA TYR A 63 1.82 8.05 14.60
C TYR A 63 2.79 8.39 13.45
N SER A 64 3.98 8.93 13.81
CA SER A 64 5.04 9.21 12.84
C SER A 64 6.42 9.06 13.46
N TRP A 65 7.41 8.63 12.63
CA TRP A 65 8.80 8.41 13.05
C TRP A 65 9.74 9.03 12.03
N ASN A 66 10.83 9.63 12.56
CA ASN A 66 11.90 10.13 11.69
C ASN A 66 12.92 9.04 11.33
N ASN A 67 12.92 7.91 12.04
CA ASN A 67 13.89 6.84 11.85
C ASN A 67 13.19 5.52 11.47
N TRP A 68 13.83 4.76 10.59
CA TRP A 68 13.43 3.39 10.25
C TRP A 68 14.62 2.50 10.01
N ALA A 69 14.49 1.24 10.32
CA ALA A 69 15.55 0.26 10.27
C ALA A 69 15.26 -0.86 9.26
N ILE A 70 16.32 -1.32 8.59
CA ILE A 70 16.40 -2.58 7.87
C ILE A 70 17.47 -3.41 8.56
N ILE A 71 17.09 -4.61 9.01
CA ILE A 71 17.92 -5.46 9.87
C ILE A 71 18.10 -6.82 9.20
N THR A 72 19.35 -7.28 9.14
CA THR A 72 19.72 -8.63 8.72
C THR A 72 20.51 -9.33 9.84
N SER A 73 20.92 -10.59 9.64
CA SER A 73 21.82 -11.26 10.59
C SER A 73 23.15 -10.52 10.78
N ASN A 74 23.59 -9.78 9.75
CA ASN A 74 24.93 -9.20 9.68
C ASN A 74 24.96 -7.67 9.80
N SER A 75 23.79 -7.02 9.76
CA SER A 75 23.73 -5.56 9.75
C SER A 75 22.44 -5.03 10.34
N LYS A 76 22.51 -3.84 10.95
CA LYS A 76 21.38 -3.00 11.33
C LYS A 76 21.60 -1.64 10.68
N ASN A 77 20.86 -1.36 9.64
CA ASN A 77 20.93 -0.10 8.90
C ASN A 77 19.77 0.80 9.34
N ILE A 78 20.07 1.95 9.92
CA ILE A 78 19.09 2.96 10.35
C ILE A 78 19.17 4.12 9.37
N LEU A 79 18.04 4.42 8.74
CA LEU A 79 17.87 5.60 7.90
C LEU A 79 16.99 6.62 8.64
N SER A 80 17.18 7.89 8.33
CA SER A 80 16.40 8.95 8.94
C SER A 80 16.03 10.05 7.97
N SER A 81 14.84 10.64 8.16
CA SER A 81 14.41 11.85 7.48
C SER A 81 13.46 12.64 8.38
N LYS A 82 13.82 13.87 8.68
CA LYS A 82 12.91 14.85 9.30
C LYS A 82 11.95 15.46 8.29
N LYS A 83 12.37 15.53 7.02
CA LYS A 83 11.60 16.10 5.92
C LYS A 83 10.46 15.17 5.48
N HIS A 84 10.74 13.87 5.46
CA HIS A 84 9.83 12.82 5.02
C HIS A 84 9.71 11.74 6.10
N PRO A 85 9.12 12.03 7.30
CA PRO A 85 8.92 11.02 8.31
C PRO A 85 8.06 9.88 7.78
N TYR A 86 8.31 8.67 8.28
CA TYR A 86 7.40 7.54 8.07
C TYR A 86 6.19 7.68 8.97
N CYS A 87 5.00 7.52 8.43
CA CYS A 87 3.75 7.77 9.12
C CYS A 87 2.81 6.59 8.96
N VAL A 88 1.89 6.45 9.91
CA VAL A 88 0.76 5.54 9.78
C VAL A 88 -0.54 6.25 10.05
N ILE A 89 -1.57 5.91 9.29
CA ILE A 89 -2.93 6.35 9.52
C ILE A 89 -3.85 5.14 9.66
N LYS A 90 -4.73 5.17 10.66
CA LYS A 90 -5.76 4.15 10.80
C LYS A 90 -6.79 4.30 9.70
N ARG A 91 -7.15 3.18 9.07
CA ARG A 91 -8.14 3.15 7.98
C ARG A 91 -9.42 3.89 8.36
N GLN A 92 -10.00 3.60 9.50
CA GLN A 92 -11.24 4.23 9.95
C GLN A 92 -11.11 5.74 10.12
N LYS A 93 -9.96 6.20 10.67
CA LYS A 93 -9.69 7.64 10.82
C LYS A 93 -9.63 8.35 9.48
N TRP A 94 -8.97 7.76 8.47
CA TRP A 94 -8.92 8.33 7.13
C TRP A 94 -10.29 8.36 6.46
N LEU A 95 -11.05 7.27 6.55
CA LEU A 95 -12.40 7.22 5.97
C LEU A 95 -13.34 8.24 6.63
N ASN A 96 -13.32 8.37 7.95
CA ASN A 96 -14.10 9.37 8.68
C ASN A 96 -13.70 10.80 8.28
N PHE A 97 -12.39 11.06 8.12
CA PHE A 97 -11.91 12.34 7.59
C PHE A 97 -12.47 12.62 6.19
N CYS A 98 -12.40 11.66 5.28
CA CYS A 98 -12.96 11.82 3.94
C CYS A 98 -14.49 12.04 3.99
N LEU A 99 -15.21 11.27 4.80
CA LEU A 99 -16.67 11.43 4.99
C LEU A 99 -17.03 12.81 5.50
N SER A 100 -16.27 13.38 6.44
CA SER A 100 -16.51 14.73 6.98
C SER A 100 -16.37 15.85 5.92
N LYS A 101 -15.73 15.57 4.78
CA LYS A 101 -15.60 16.50 3.65
C LYS A 101 -16.76 16.42 2.64
N LEU A 102 -17.64 15.43 2.78
CA LEU A 102 -18.75 15.26 1.84
C LEU A 102 -19.87 16.25 2.12
N GLN A 103 -20.36 16.92 1.08
CA GLN A 103 -21.48 17.84 1.15
C GLN A 103 -22.77 17.10 0.79
N ASN A 104 -23.72 17.00 1.73
CA ASN A 104 -24.97 16.24 1.57
C ASN A 104 -25.81 16.64 0.35
N LYS A 105 -25.73 17.91 -0.09
CA LYS A 105 -26.45 18.37 -1.29
C LYS A 105 -25.82 17.89 -2.61
N GLN A 106 -24.56 17.48 -2.58
CA GLN A 106 -23.77 17.13 -3.77
C GLN A 106 -23.44 15.64 -3.83
N VAL A 107 -23.46 14.93 -2.69
CA VAL A 107 -23.02 13.54 -2.59
C VAL A 107 -24.15 12.66 -2.09
N ASN A 108 -24.49 11.64 -2.86
CA ASN A 108 -25.41 10.58 -2.48
C ASN A 108 -24.60 9.32 -2.09
N LEU A 109 -24.98 8.70 -0.98
CA LEU A 109 -24.43 7.41 -0.54
C LEU A 109 -25.50 6.34 -0.71
N PHE A 110 -25.20 5.31 -1.51
CA PHE A 110 -26.11 4.19 -1.78
C PHE A 110 -25.52 2.91 -1.21
N ASN A 111 -26.23 2.25 -0.32
CA ASN A 111 -25.88 0.91 0.18
C ASN A 111 -26.37 -0.16 -0.82
N ARG A 112 -25.72 -0.22 -1.97
CA ARG A 112 -26.09 -1.10 -3.08
C ARG A 112 -24.86 -1.77 -3.68
N LYS A 113 -24.98 -3.03 -4.04
CA LYS A 113 -23.95 -3.80 -4.74
C LYS A 113 -24.13 -3.60 -6.24
N ILE A 114 -23.15 -2.98 -6.88
CA ILE A 114 -23.09 -2.91 -8.34
C ILE A 114 -22.61 -4.24 -8.89
N LEU A 115 -23.42 -4.83 -9.77
CA LEU A 115 -23.11 -6.08 -10.49
C LEU A 115 -22.33 -5.74 -11.77
N GLU A 116 -21.58 -6.71 -12.26
CA GLU A 116 -20.82 -6.60 -13.51
C GLU A 116 -21.13 -7.82 -14.37
N ASP A 117 -21.63 -7.56 -15.56
CA ASP A 117 -21.88 -8.57 -16.60
C ASP A 117 -21.35 -8.07 -17.94
N ASN A 118 -20.49 -8.85 -18.62
CA ASN A 118 -19.89 -8.53 -19.91
C ASN A 118 -19.29 -7.10 -19.98
N GLU A 119 -18.52 -6.70 -18.96
CA GLU A 119 -17.94 -5.35 -18.78
C GLU A 119 -18.97 -4.22 -18.54
N GLU A 120 -20.25 -4.50 -18.54
CA GLU A 120 -21.28 -3.56 -18.16
C GLU A 120 -21.59 -3.61 -16.67
N LEU A 121 -22.07 -2.48 -16.14
CA LEU A 121 -22.35 -2.32 -14.71
C LEU A 121 -23.84 -2.10 -14.49
N PHE A 122 -24.38 -2.75 -13.46
CA PHE A 122 -25.81 -2.73 -13.16
C PHE A 122 -26.08 -2.42 -11.69
N ASP A 123 -27.02 -1.51 -11.44
CA ASP A 123 -27.69 -1.28 -10.16
C ASP A 123 -29.03 -2.03 -10.19
N GLY A 124 -29.05 -3.24 -9.63
CA GLY A 124 -30.17 -4.17 -9.84
C GLY A 124 -30.30 -4.55 -11.32
N ASN A 125 -31.47 -4.28 -11.92
CA ASN A 125 -31.75 -4.54 -13.33
C ASN A 125 -31.42 -3.36 -14.25
N TYR A 126 -31.00 -2.21 -13.69
CA TYR A 126 -30.73 -1.01 -14.46
C TYR A 126 -29.26 -0.84 -14.76
N LYS A 127 -28.91 -0.59 -16.03
CA LYS A 127 -27.54 -0.26 -16.41
C LYS A 127 -27.10 1.02 -15.75
N LEU A 128 -25.92 0.97 -15.09
CA LEU A 128 -25.32 2.14 -14.47
C LEU A 128 -24.73 3.07 -15.53
N ASN A 129 -25.30 4.26 -15.65
CA ASN A 129 -24.87 5.30 -16.58
C ASN A 129 -24.36 6.51 -15.79
N GLY A 130 -23.55 7.36 -16.41
CA GLY A 130 -23.02 8.59 -15.83
C GLY A 130 -21.94 9.18 -16.72
N ASP A 131 -21.61 10.47 -16.53
CA ASP A 131 -20.53 11.13 -17.29
C ASP A 131 -19.17 10.49 -16.98
N TYR A 132 -18.97 10.09 -15.71
CA TYR A 132 -17.79 9.36 -15.26
C TYR A 132 -18.17 8.23 -14.31
N ILE A 133 -17.61 7.06 -14.52
CA ILE A 133 -17.74 5.91 -13.63
C ILE A 133 -16.35 5.51 -13.15
N PHE A 134 -16.11 5.57 -11.84
CA PHE A 134 -14.87 5.15 -11.18
C PHE A 134 -15.11 3.86 -10.39
N ASP A 135 -14.36 2.81 -10.71
CA ASP A 135 -14.46 1.51 -10.04
C ASP A 135 -13.23 1.26 -9.15
N SER A 136 -13.45 1.24 -7.84
CA SER A 136 -12.42 1.00 -6.82
C SER A 136 -12.52 -0.38 -6.16
N ARG A 137 -13.36 -1.27 -6.67
CA ARG A 137 -13.49 -2.63 -6.14
C ARG A 137 -12.17 -3.39 -6.27
N PRO A 138 -11.88 -4.35 -5.38
CA PRO A 138 -10.69 -5.18 -5.54
C PRO A 138 -10.67 -5.87 -6.91
N PRO A 139 -9.51 -5.94 -7.61
CA PRO A 139 -9.39 -6.72 -8.83
C PRO A 139 -9.47 -8.21 -8.54
N LYS A 140 -9.81 -9.02 -9.55
CA LYS A 140 -9.60 -10.47 -9.47
C LYS A 140 -8.09 -10.73 -9.40
N MET A 141 -7.68 -11.57 -8.46
CA MET A 141 -6.26 -11.93 -8.31
C MET A 141 -5.87 -12.91 -9.42
N PRO A 142 -4.81 -12.61 -10.20
CA PRO A 142 -4.25 -13.60 -11.12
C PRO A 142 -3.70 -14.81 -10.35
N SER A 143 -3.76 -15.97 -10.97
CA SER A 143 -3.13 -17.18 -10.42
C SER A 143 -1.61 -17.15 -10.63
N ASN A 144 -0.88 -17.82 -9.75
CA ASN A 144 0.56 -18.06 -9.89
C ASN A 144 1.45 -16.80 -9.96
N ILE A 145 1.04 -15.73 -9.27
CA ILE A 145 1.85 -14.51 -9.09
C ILE A 145 2.51 -14.50 -7.70
N LEU A 146 3.59 -13.73 -7.59
CA LEU A 146 4.16 -13.42 -6.28
C LEU A 146 3.18 -12.56 -5.48
N LEU A 147 2.99 -12.89 -4.22
CA LEU A 147 2.11 -12.18 -3.29
C LEU A 147 2.94 -11.64 -2.14
N GLN A 148 2.66 -10.44 -1.69
CA GLN A 148 2.97 -10.00 -0.33
C GLN A 148 1.79 -10.37 0.54
N HIS A 149 2.02 -11.19 1.54
CA HIS A 149 0.99 -11.57 2.49
C HIS A 149 1.52 -11.50 3.92
N PHE A 150 0.67 -11.09 4.82
CA PHE A 150 1.06 -10.85 6.20
C PHE A 150 -0.09 -11.11 7.16
N GLU A 151 0.30 -11.36 8.39
CA GLU A 151 -0.59 -11.39 9.54
C GLU A 151 0.15 -10.83 10.74
N GLY A 152 -0.55 -10.04 11.55
CA GLY A 152 0.02 -9.40 12.71
C GLY A 152 -1.02 -8.87 13.67
N TYR A 153 -0.54 -8.29 14.77
CA TYR A 153 -1.38 -7.73 15.82
C TYR A 153 -0.62 -6.70 16.64
N VAL A 154 -1.36 -5.88 17.35
CA VAL A 154 -0.78 -4.97 18.34
C VAL A 154 -0.42 -5.77 19.60
N VAL A 155 0.87 -5.72 19.94
CA VAL A 155 1.46 -6.29 21.16
C VAL A 155 1.46 -5.24 22.25
N ASN A 156 0.91 -5.56 23.43
CA ASN A 156 0.98 -4.72 24.62
C ASN A 156 1.78 -5.45 25.70
N SER A 157 2.95 -4.92 26.02
CA SER A 157 3.85 -5.40 27.07
C SER A 157 3.60 -4.67 28.39
N LYS A 158 3.89 -5.34 29.51
CA LYS A 158 3.95 -4.70 30.82
C LYS A 158 5.20 -3.83 30.96
N ASP A 159 6.30 -4.26 30.34
CA ASP A 159 7.61 -3.63 30.43
C ASP A 159 7.90 -2.74 29.23
N GLU A 160 8.81 -1.76 29.38
CA GLU A 160 9.32 -0.91 28.32
C GLU A 160 10.38 -1.66 27.50
N ILE A 161 9.99 -2.23 26.37
CA ILE A 161 10.85 -3.10 25.55
C ILE A 161 11.08 -2.58 24.13
N PHE A 162 10.22 -1.70 23.62
CA PHE A 162 10.32 -1.19 22.25
C PHE A 162 11.08 0.14 22.21
N ASP A 163 11.89 0.33 21.17
CA ASP A 163 12.41 1.66 20.82
C ASP A 163 11.31 2.42 20.06
N ASP A 164 10.64 3.34 20.75
CA ASP A 164 9.52 4.11 20.19
C ASP A 164 9.92 5.20 19.19
N LYS A 165 11.23 5.35 18.93
CA LYS A 165 11.77 6.33 17.98
C LYS A 165 12.09 5.76 16.61
N THR A 166 12.14 4.43 16.46
CA THR A 166 12.60 3.76 15.25
C THR A 166 11.64 2.67 14.81
N VAL A 167 11.04 2.83 13.63
CA VAL A 167 10.28 1.77 12.96
C VAL A 167 11.23 0.69 12.47
N ILE A 168 10.85 -0.58 12.57
CA ILE A 168 11.51 -1.66 11.86
C ILE A 168 10.69 -1.96 10.61
N LEU A 169 11.17 -1.48 9.45
CA LEU A 169 10.50 -1.74 8.17
C LEU A 169 10.67 -3.19 7.73
N MET A 170 11.88 -3.74 7.95
CA MET A 170 12.18 -5.13 7.61
C MET A 170 13.23 -5.68 8.57
N ASP A 171 12.88 -6.69 9.33
CA ASP A 171 13.84 -7.49 10.08
C ASP A 171 13.87 -8.91 9.54
N PHE A 172 14.92 -9.23 8.79
CA PHE A 172 15.12 -10.52 8.14
C PHE A 172 15.66 -11.62 9.07
N ARG A 173 15.80 -11.37 10.36
CA ARG A 173 16.32 -12.36 11.32
C ARG A 173 15.25 -13.38 11.74
N CYS A 174 14.47 -13.83 10.77
CA CYS A 174 13.48 -14.90 10.85
C CYS A 174 13.74 -15.98 9.80
N ASP A 175 12.94 -17.03 9.79
CA ASP A 175 13.12 -18.16 8.88
C ASP A 175 12.85 -17.75 7.41
N GLN A 176 13.83 -17.97 6.52
CA GLN A 176 13.78 -17.63 5.10
C GLN A 176 13.50 -18.86 4.20
N SER A 177 13.24 -20.04 4.77
CA SER A 177 13.16 -21.29 4.01
C SER A 177 11.99 -21.38 3.04
N LYS A 178 10.95 -20.53 3.22
CA LYS A 178 9.72 -20.54 2.42
C LYS A 178 9.57 -19.36 1.46
N GLY A 179 10.58 -18.51 1.36
CA GLY A 179 10.56 -17.30 0.56
C GLY A 179 11.15 -16.11 1.31
N MET A 180 11.02 -14.92 0.74
CA MET A 180 11.44 -13.71 1.42
C MET A 180 10.51 -13.46 2.62
N HIS A 181 11.06 -13.49 3.83
CA HIS A 181 10.32 -13.35 5.08
C HIS A 181 10.96 -12.30 5.98
N PHE A 182 10.15 -11.41 6.55
CA PHE A 182 10.62 -10.40 7.50
C PHE A 182 9.56 -10.05 8.53
N ILE A 183 10.01 -9.50 9.65
CA ILE A 183 9.14 -8.90 10.65
C ILE A 183 9.10 -7.39 10.40
N TYR A 184 7.89 -6.85 10.35
CA TYR A 184 7.58 -5.43 10.34
C TYR A 184 7.11 -5.03 11.73
N LEU A 185 7.64 -3.92 12.29
CA LEU A 185 7.31 -3.50 13.65
C LEU A 185 7.17 -1.98 13.73
N LEU A 186 5.99 -1.53 14.18
CA LEU A 186 5.67 -0.13 14.41
C LEU A 186 5.50 0.14 15.91
N PRO A 187 6.47 0.72 16.58
CA PRO A 187 6.39 1.00 18.00
C PRO A 187 5.57 2.27 18.28
N PHE A 188 4.37 2.12 18.79
CA PHE A 188 3.50 3.25 19.17
C PHE A 188 3.87 3.84 20.54
N SER A 189 4.56 3.07 21.34
CA SER A 189 5.18 3.49 22.61
C SER A 189 6.26 2.47 22.99
N LYS A 190 6.97 2.72 24.06
CA LYS A 190 7.92 1.72 24.60
C LYS A 190 7.27 0.40 25.06
N LYS A 191 5.93 0.37 25.23
CA LYS A 191 5.16 -0.81 25.68
C LYS A 191 4.24 -1.39 24.63
N THR A 192 3.98 -0.65 23.55
CA THR A 192 2.97 -1.03 22.56
C THR A 192 3.53 -0.94 21.16
N ALA A 193 3.42 -2.01 20.37
CA ALA A 193 3.82 -2.03 18.97
C ALA A 193 2.90 -2.90 18.12
N LEU A 194 2.63 -2.49 16.87
CA LEU A 194 2.14 -3.41 15.83
C LEU A 194 3.32 -4.28 15.38
N VAL A 195 3.12 -5.58 15.37
CA VAL A 195 4.12 -6.55 14.92
C VAL A 195 3.49 -7.46 13.88
N GLU A 196 4.05 -7.49 12.68
CA GLU A 196 3.58 -8.30 11.57
C GLU A 196 4.67 -9.23 11.06
N SER A 197 4.29 -10.46 10.76
CA SER A 197 5.10 -11.40 9.99
C SER A 197 4.67 -11.31 8.54
N THR A 198 5.59 -10.91 7.66
CA THR A 198 5.33 -10.62 6.25
C THR A 198 6.15 -11.52 5.35
N MET A 199 5.49 -12.13 4.38
CA MET A 199 6.08 -13.02 3.38
C MET A 199 5.89 -12.49 1.96
N PHE A 200 6.90 -12.71 1.11
CA PHE A 200 6.78 -12.62 -0.34
C PHE A 200 6.93 -14.04 -0.90
N SER A 201 5.82 -14.64 -1.30
CA SER A 201 5.78 -15.98 -1.89
C SER A 201 4.54 -16.18 -2.75
N LYS A 202 4.49 -17.28 -3.52
CA LYS A 202 3.31 -17.62 -4.36
C LYS A 202 2.19 -18.27 -3.58
N HIS A 203 2.50 -18.83 -2.42
CA HIS A 203 1.56 -19.60 -1.62
C HIS A 203 1.36 -18.93 -0.26
N LEU A 204 0.11 -18.87 0.15
CA LEU A 204 -0.22 -18.39 1.49
C LEU A 204 0.17 -19.42 2.54
N GLU A 205 0.67 -18.94 3.66
CA GLU A 205 0.96 -19.77 4.81
C GLU A 205 -0.26 -19.90 5.74
N SER A 206 -0.24 -20.90 6.62
CA SER A 206 -1.28 -21.05 7.65
C SER A 206 -1.18 -19.90 8.66
N ASN A 207 -2.30 -19.52 9.26
CA ASN A 207 -2.32 -18.47 10.29
C ASN A 207 -1.34 -18.76 11.44
N ASN A 208 -1.16 -20.04 11.79
CA ASN A 208 -0.20 -20.46 12.81
C ASN A 208 1.27 -20.20 12.44
N PHE A 209 1.60 -20.13 11.14
CA PHE A 209 2.96 -19.80 10.69
C PHE A 209 3.35 -18.37 11.12
N TYR A 210 2.49 -17.40 10.82
CA TYR A 210 2.78 -15.99 11.12
C TYR A 210 2.85 -15.74 12.63
N ASP A 211 1.88 -16.30 13.38
CA ASP A 211 1.85 -16.17 14.84
C ASP A 211 3.12 -16.77 15.48
N LYS A 212 3.52 -17.98 15.08
CA LYS A 212 4.76 -18.61 15.56
C LYS A 212 6.00 -17.77 15.25
N ALA A 213 6.06 -17.15 14.07
CA ALA A 213 7.18 -16.30 13.68
C ALA A 213 7.26 -15.06 14.59
N ILE A 214 6.13 -14.39 14.85
CA ILE A 214 6.05 -13.24 15.75
C ILE A 214 6.45 -13.64 17.17
N LEU A 215 5.91 -14.72 17.70
CA LEU A 215 6.22 -15.20 19.06
C LEU A 215 7.70 -15.53 19.23
N LYS A 216 8.29 -16.25 18.25
CA LYS A 216 9.72 -16.58 18.23
C LYS A 216 10.59 -15.33 18.19
N TYR A 217 10.19 -14.34 17.35
CA TYR A 217 10.89 -13.08 17.20
C TYR A 217 10.88 -12.26 18.51
N LEU A 218 9.70 -12.06 19.09
CA LEU A 218 9.53 -11.31 20.35
C LEU A 218 10.28 -11.96 21.50
N LYS A 219 10.22 -13.29 21.60
CA LYS A 219 10.97 -14.03 22.62
C LYS A 219 12.48 -13.85 22.46
N LYS A 220 13.00 -13.97 21.22
CA LYS A 220 14.44 -13.96 20.95
C LYS A 220 15.07 -12.58 21.06
N TYR A 221 14.40 -11.53 20.56
CA TYR A 221 15.00 -10.20 20.42
C TYR A 221 14.51 -9.18 21.43
N TYR A 222 13.39 -9.44 22.10
CA TYR A 222 12.81 -8.56 23.13
C TYR A 222 12.70 -9.25 24.50
N ASN A 223 13.12 -10.52 24.61
CA ASN A 223 12.96 -11.35 25.80
C ASN A 223 11.52 -11.35 26.36
N LEU A 224 10.53 -11.12 25.48
CA LEU A 224 9.13 -10.99 25.84
C LEU A 224 8.48 -12.36 25.96
N LYS A 225 8.06 -12.72 27.20
CA LYS A 225 7.44 -14.01 27.51
C LYS A 225 5.91 -13.93 27.60
N SER A 226 5.39 -12.78 28.02
CA SER A 226 3.94 -12.56 28.18
C SER A 226 3.54 -11.16 27.70
N PHE A 227 2.42 -11.09 26.97
CA PHE A 227 1.83 -9.87 26.47
C PHE A 227 0.37 -10.08 26.09
N THR A 228 -0.39 -9.01 25.91
CA THR A 228 -1.73 -9.07 25.37
C THR A 228 -1.74 -8.72 23.88
N LYS A 229 -2.59 -9.36 23.12
CA LYS A 229 -2.80 -9.12 21.67
C LYS A 229 -4.08 -8.31 21.46
N SER A 230 -4.01 -7.32 20.57
CA SER A 230 -5.19 -6.57 20.13
C SER A 230 -5.05 -6.20 18.64
N ASN A 231 -6.12 -5.73 18.01
CA ASN A 231 -6.11 -5.23 16.63
C ASN A 231 -5.38 -6.16 15.64
N HIS A 232 -5.93 -7.35 15.43
CA HIS A 232 -5.39 -8.30 14.48
C HIS A 232 -5.55 -7.80 13.04
N GLU A 233 -4.44 -7.75 12.29
CA GLU A 233 -4.37 -7.34 10.89
C GLU A 233 -3.94 -8.53 10.02
N LYS A 234 -4.51 -8.60 8.81
CA LYS A 234 -4.15 -9.59 7.80
C LYS A 234 -4.36 -8.99 6.42
N GLY A 235 -3.42 -9.21 5.51
CA GLY A 235 -3.51 -8.72 4.15
C GLY A 235 -2.84 -9.62 3.13
N ILE A 236 -3.32 -9.50 1.88
CA ILE A 236 -2.76 -10.15 0.70
C ILE A 236 -2.69 -9.07 -0.38
N ILE A 237 -1.49 -8.79 -0.88
CA ILE A 237 -1.23 -7.76 -1.88
C ILE A 237 -0.58 -8.42 -3.09
N PRO A 238 -1.12 -8.25 -4.31
CA PRO A 238 -0.48 -8.77 -5.52
C PRO A 238 0.83 -8.02 -5.80
N MET A 239 1.90 -8.76 -5.95
CA MET A 239 3.19 -8.24 -6.42
C MET A 239 3.21 -8.31 -7.96
N HIS A 240 2.24 -7.66 -8.57
CA HIS A 240 2.03 -7.67 -10.02
C HIS A 240 1.24 -6.44 -10.43
N ASP A 241 1.42 -6.00 -11.66
CA ASP A 241 0.55 -4.98 -12.23
C ASP A 241 -0.83 -5.62 -12.50
N VAL A 242 -1.77 -5.28 -11.64
CA VAL A 242 -3.17 -5.76 -11.72
C VAL A 242 -4.10 -4.69 -12.30
N SER A 243 -3.54 -3.66 -12.94
CA SER A 243 -4.33 -2.62 -13.60
C SER A 243 -5.23 -3.23 -14.68
N LEU A 244 -6.51 -2.89 -14.61
CA LEU A 244 -7.49 -3.33 -15.58
C LEU A 244 -7.86 -2.16 -16.49
N MET A 245 -7.79 -2.39 -17.80
CA MET A 245 -8.34 -1.46 -18.78
C MET A 245 -9.83 -1.76 -18.96
N SER A 246 -10.65 -0.73 -19.07
CA SER A 246 -12.06 -0.85 -19.42
C SER A 246 -12.45 0.29 -20.35
N LYS A 247 -13.37 0.02 -21.29
CA LYS A 247 -13.87 1.02 -22.24
C LYS A 247 -14.89 1.98 -21.59
N ASN A 248 -15.65 1.48 -20.63
CA ASN A 248 -16.85 2.16 -20.11
C ASN A 248 -16.67 2.74 -18.70
N ARG A 249 -15.47 2.59 -18.09
CA ARG A 249 -15.19 3.08 -16.73
C ARG A 249 -13.71 3.30 -16.49
N PHE A 250 -13.41 4.06 -15.47
CA PHE A 250 -12.05 4.30 -14.96
C PHE A 250 -11.82 3.45 -13.71
N ASN A 251 -10.89 2.52 -13.78
CA ASN A 251 -10.48 1.76 -12.61
C ASN A 251 -9.53 2.61 -11.76
N ILE A 252 -9.74 2.64 -10.43
CA ILE A 252 -8.96 3.41 -9.45
C ILE A 252 -8.53 2.54 -8.27
N GLY A 253 -7.59 3.05 -7.48
CA GLY A 253 -7.01 2.30 -6.37
C GLY A 253 -6.23 1.07 -6.88
N THR A 254 -6.27 -0.03 -6.15
CA THR A 254 -5.58 -1.28 -6.53
C THR A 254 -6.02 -1.76 -7.91
N ARG A 255 -7.31 -1.71 -8.20
CA ARG A 255 -7.88 -2.08 -9.50
C ARG A 255 -7.35 -1.20 -10.65
N GLY A 256 -7.07 0.06 -10.37
CA GLY A 256 -6.48 1.02 -11.32
C GLY A 256 -4.96 1.10 -11.28
N GLY A 257 -4.28 0.10 -10.74
CA GLY A 257 -2.82 0.03 -10.72
C GLY A 257 -2.14 1.00 -9.74
N ALA A 258 -2.85 1.50 -8.72
CA ALA A 258 -2.26 2.42 -7.74
C ALA A 258 -1.37 1.72 -6.69
N VAL A 259 -1.26 0.41 -6.70
CA VAL A 259 -0.29 -0.33 -5.86
C VAL A 259 1.04 -0.40 -6.59
N ARG A 260 2.14 -0.08 -5.92
CA ARG A 260 3.48 -0.31 -6.46
C ARG A 260 3.78 -1.80 -6.50
N PRO A 261 3.97 -2.42 -7.68
CA PRO A 261 4.07 -3.89 -7.78
C PRO A 261 5.23 -4.49 -6.97
N SER A 262 6.38 -3.81 -6.88
CA SER A 262 7.58 -4.31 -6.20
C SER A 262 7.56 -4.19 -4.68
N THR A 263 6.69 -3.33 -4.12
CA THR A 263 6.73 -2.99 -2.69
C THR A 263 5.39 -3.17 -1.97
N GLY A 264 4.29 -3.34 -2.72
CA GLY A 264 2.95 -3.40 -2.15
C GLY A 264 2.41 -2.08 -1.58
N TYR A 265 3.20 -1.00 -1.60
CA TYR A 265 2.72 0.31 -1.12
C TYR A 265 1.60 0.83 -2.01
N ALA A 266 0.48 1.19 -1.38
CA ALA A 266 -0.73 1.62 -2.08
C ALA A 266 -1.17 3.03 -1.68
N PHE A 267 -1.12 3.38 -0.40
CA PHE A 267 -1.78 4.57 0.13
C PHE A 267 -1.32 5.88 -0.57
N THR A 268 0.00 6.12 -0.63
CA THR A 268 0.56 7.31 -1.31
C THR A 268 0.18 7.35 -2.79
N PHE A 269 0.23 6.21 -3.46
CA PHE A 269 -0.09 6.14 -4.89
C PHE A 269 -1.58 6.34 -5.16
N ILE A 270 -2.46 5.88 -4.27
CA ILE A 270 -3.89 6.20 -4.31
C ILE A 270 -4.09 7.71 -4.16
N GLN A 271 -3.40 8.38 -3.22
CA GLN A 271 -3.52 9.83 -3.07
C GLN A 271 -3.04 10.57 -4.33
N LYS A 272 -1.92 10.16 -4.93
CA LYS A 272 -1.45 10.71 -6.22
C LYS A 272 -2.49 10.53 -7.33
N GLN A 273 -3.05 9.33 -7.46
CA GLN A 273 -4.04 9.00 -8.48
C GLN A 273 -5.29 9.87 -8.35
N VAL A 274 -5.86 9.99 -7.15
CA VAL A 274 -7.08 10.78 -6.96
C VAL A 274 -6.83 12.28 -7.10
N LEU A 275 -5.65 12.78 -6.74
CA LEU A 275 -5.25 14.17 -7.01
C LEU A 275 -5.15 14.44 -8.51
N GLN A 276 -4.52 13.55 -9.26
CA GLN A 276 -4.42 13.63 -10.72
C GLN A 276 -5.81 13.64 -11.37
N ILE A 277 -6.71 12.75 -10.94
CA ILE A 277 -8.10 12.70 -11.44
C ILE A 277 -8.83 14.00 -11.11
N LYS A 278 -8.73 14.50 -9.88
CA LYS A 278 -9.32 15.76 -9.45
C LYS A 278 -8.87 16.91 -10.36
N ASP A 279 -7.57 17.05 -10.60
CA ASP A 279 -7.03 18.13 -11.44
C ASP A 279 -7.48 18.01 -12.91
N GLN A 280 -7.63 16.80 -13.42
CA GLN A 280 -8.17 16.53 -14.76
C GLN A 280 -9.65 16.88 -14.86
N LEU A 281 -10.46 16.55 -13.84
CA LEU A 281 -11.89 16.92 -13.78
C LEU A 281 -12.07 18.45 -13.71
N ILE A 282 -11.24 19.15 -12.93
CA ILE A 282 -11.26 20.62 -12.85
C ILE A 282 -10.91 21.26 -14.21
N SER A 283 -9.89 20.73 -14.87
CA SER A 283 -9.39 21.29 -16.13
C SER A 283 -10.10 20.79 -17.39
N GLY A 284 -11.10 19.89 -17.25
CA GLY A 284 -11.79 19.26 -18.38
C GLY A 284 -10.90 18.38 -19.26
N LYS A 285 -9.75 17.94 -18.76
CA LYS A 285 -8.83 17.07 -19.49
C LYS A 285 -9.34 15.63 -19.47
N LYS A 286 -8.89 14.84 -20.46
CA LYS A 286 -9.15 13.41 -20.52
C LYS A 286 -8.62 12.72 -19.26
N ILE A 287 -9.44 11.87 -18.65
CA ILE A 287 -9.06 11.12 -17.46
C ILE A 287 -8.00 10.07 -17.80
N ASN A 288 -6.91 10.11 -17.04
CA ASN A 288 -5.86 9.12 -17.02
C ASN A 288 -5.62 8.68 -15.58
N THR A 289 -5.71 7.39 -15.32
CA THR A 289 -5.54 6.81 -13.98
C THR A 289 -4.12 6.25 -13.75
N ASN A 290 -3.26 6.25 -14.76
CA ASN A 290 -1.90 5.76 -14.65
C ASN A 290 -1.02 6.74 -13.86
N ILE A 291 -0.31 6.23 -12.85
CA ILE A 291 0.55 7.01 -11.96
C ILE A 291 1.99 6.51 -11.91
N HIS A 292 2.25 5.31 -12.36
CA HIS A 292 3.60 4.76 -12.47
C HIS A 292 4.19 5.01 -13.85
N SER A 293 5.46 5.36 -13.91
CA SER A 293 6.17 5.43 -15.18
C SER A 293 6.41 4.04 -15.77
N LYS A 294 6.53 3.95 -17.10
CA LYS A 294 6.88 2.68 -17.77
C LYS A 294 8.23 2.13 -17.28
N ILE A 295 9.16 3.01 -16.96
CA ILE A 295 10.48 2.64 -16.43
C ILE A 295 10.35 2.02 -15.04
N ASP A 296 9.57 2.67 -14.14
CA ASP A 296 9.32 2.12 -12.81
C ASP A 296 8.70 0.74 -12.86
N LEU A 297 7.65 0.55 -13.67
CA LEU A 297 6.99 -0.74 -13.84
C LEU A 297 7.92 -1.80 -14.44
N PHE A 298 8.83 -1.41 -15.32
CA PHE A 298 9.84 -2.31 -15.87
C PHE A 298 10.87 -2.73 -14.82
N LEU A 299 11.39 -1.78 -14.03
CA LEU A 299 12.30 -2.07 -12.92
C LEU A 299 11.63 -2.94 -11.84
N ASP A 300 10.36 -2.69 -11.55
CA ASP A 300 9.57 -3.51 -10.64
C ASP A 300 9.44 -4.96 -11.13
N LYS A 301 9.20 -5.17 -12.43
CA LYS A 301 9.18 -6.52 -13.02
C LYS A 301 10.49 -7.27 -12.82
N ILE A 302 11.63 -6.58 -13.02
CA ILE A 302 12.95 -7.18 -12.80
C ILE A 302 13.11 -7.57 -11.32
N PHE A 303 12.80 -6.66 -10.40
CA PHE A 303 12.90 -6.91 -8.97
C PHE A 303 12.02 -8.09 -8.53
N ILE A 304 10.75 -8.12 -8.95
CA ILE A 304 9.83 -9.20 -8.64
C ILE A 304 10.35 -10.53 -9.17
N ARG A 305 10.92 -10.54 -10.38
CA ARG A 305 11.52 -11.73 -10.97
C ARG A 305 12.74 -12.23 -10.17
N VAL A 306 13.55 -11.30 -9.67
CA VAL A 306 14.69 -11.64 -8.80
C VAL A 306 14.21 -12.27 -7.50
N ILE A 307 13.24 -11.65 -6.81
CA ILE A 307 12.70 -12.17 -5.54
C ILE A 307 12.00 -13.53 -5.73
N ASP A 308 11.28 -13.70 -6.85
CA ASP A 308 10.62 -14.98 -7.17
C ASP A 308 11.62 -16.13 -7.36
N LYS A 309 12.79 -15.84 -7.97
CA LYS A 309 13.79 -16.86 -8.28
C LYS A 309 14.86 -17.06 -7.20
N TYR A 310 15.21 -16.01 -6.51
CA TYR A 310 16.32 -15.92 -5.57
C TYR A 310 15.89 -15.26 -4.26
N PRO A 311 14.84 -15.78 -3.58
CA PRO A 311 14.31 -15.13 -2.36
C PRO A 311 15.35 -15.04 -1.24
N GLU A 312 16.35 -15.95 -1.22
CA GLU A 312 17.43 -16.00 -0.22
C GLU A 312 18.35 -14.77 -0.27
N ILE A 313 18.44 -14.06 -1.40
CA ILE A 313 19.27 -12.85 -1.50
C ILE A 313 18.52 -11.57 -1.06
N ALA A 314 17.25 -11.65 -0.73
CA ALA A 314 16.46 -10.49 -0.32
C ALA A 314 17.09 -9.69 0.84
N PRO A 315 17.58 -10.33 1.93
CA PRO A 315 18.26 -9.59 3.01
C PRO A 315 19.45 -8.78 2.50
N THR A 316 20.24 -9.34 1.57
CA THR A 316 21.38 -8.65 0.96
C THR A 316 20.95 -7.47 0.09
N ILE A 317 19.90 -7.63 -0.72
CA ILE A 317 19.34 -6.55 -1.56
C ILE A 317 18.94 -5.35 -0.70
N PHE A 318 18.15 -5.60 0.35
CA PHE A 318 17.64 -4.51 1.19
C PHE A 318 18.70 -3.90 2.10
N SER A 319 19.69 -4.70 2.56
CA SER A 319 20.85 -4.17 3.29
C SER A 319 21.71 -3.27 2.40
N ASN A 320 22.02 -3.70 1.17
CA ASN A 320 22.77 -2.89 0.21
C ASN A 320 22.03 -1.60 -0.14
N LEU A 321 20.71 -1.67 -0.36
CA LEU A 321 19.88 -0.50 -0.58
C LEU A 321 20.05 0.50 0.57
N ALA A 322 19.84 0.04 1.81
CA ALA A 322 19.89 0.90 2.98
C ALA A 322 21.29 1.48 3.28
N GLN A 323 22.37 0.84 2.83
CA GLN A 323 23.73 1.34 2.97
C GLN A 323 24.12 2.38 1.91
N ASN A 324 23.47 2.36 0.74
CA ASN A 324 23.88 3.19 -0.40
C ASN A 324 22.99 4.43 -0.62
N ILE A 325 21.84 4.53 0.08
CA ILE A 325 20.96 5.69 0.02
C ILE A 325 20.67 6.24 1.42
N ASN A 326 20.39 7.53 1.51
CA ASN A 326 19.96 8.15 2.76
C ASN A 326 18.44 8.06 2.96
N GLY A 327 17.94 8.53 4.12
CA GLY A 327 16.52 8.47 4.45
C GLY A 327 15.63 9.26 3.49
N ASP A 328 16.05 10.46 3.07
CA ASP A 328 15.28 11.24 2.09
C ASP A 328 15.19 10.54 0.73
N GLU A 329 16.29 9.93 0.28
CA GLU A 329 16.34 9.15 -0.96
C GLU A 329 15.44 7.93 -0.87
N MET A 330 15.48 7.19 0.26
CA MET A 330 14.59 6.04 0.50
C MET A 330 13.12 6.44 0.49
N ALA A 331 12.76 7.50 1.20
CA ALA A 331 11.38 8.00 1.25
C ALA A 331 10.86 8.39 -0.15
N ARG A 332 11.69 9.09 -0.95
CA ARG A 332 11.36 9.43 -2.34
C ARG A 332 11.20 8.20 -3.21
N PHE A 333 12.11 7.24 -3.11
CA PHE A 333 12.04 5.99 -3.87
C PHE A 333 10.77 5.20 -3.58
N MET A 334 10.48 4.98 -2.29
CA MET A 334 9.29 4.23 -1.86
C MET A 334 7.97 4.94 -2.19
N SER A 335 8.00 6.26 -2.34
CA SER A 335 6.82 7.08 -2.68
C SER A 335 6.70 7.41 -4.18
N GLY A 336 7.59 6.87 -5.05
CA GLY A 336 7.58 7.16 -6.49
C GLY A 336 7.89 8.63 -6.82
N ASN A 337 8.75 9.26 -6.02
CA ASN A 337 9.27 10.63 -6.19
C ASN A 337 10.80 10.62 -6.39
N CYS A 338 11.32 9.49 -6.90
CA CYS A 338 12.76 9.28 -7.04
C CYS A 338 13.32 10.10 -8.22
N ASP A 339 14.45 10.75 -8.01
CA ASP A 339 15.21 11.36 -9.09
C ASP A 339 16.11 10.34 -9.80
N PHE A 340 16.58 10.71 -10.99
CA PHE A 340 17.41 9.82 -11.82
C PHE A 340 18.70 9.40 -11.12
N LYS A 341 19.36 10.31 -10.39
CA LYS A 341 20.61 10.04 -9.66
C LYS A 341 20.40 8.98 -8.57
N THR A 342 19.31 9.12 -7.81
CA THR A 342 18.95 8.14 -6.78
C THR A 342 18.58 6.77 -7.37
N ASN A 343 17.86 6.75 -8.50
CA ASN A 343 17.59 5.50 -9.23
C ASN A 343 18.88 4.80 -9.66
N LEU A 344 19.88 5.54 -10.18
CA LEU A 344 21.18 4.96 -10.52
C LEU A 344 21.90 4.40 -9.29
N LYS A 345 21.94 5.13 -8.17
CA LYS A 345 22.52 4.60 -6.90
C LYS A 345 21.88 3.27 -6.51
N ILE A 346 20.55 3.19 -6.58
CA ILE A 346 19.80 1.96 -6.25
C ILE A 346 20.18 0.83 -7.19
N ILE A 347 20.17 1.06 -8.51
CA ILE A 347 20.55 0.04 -9.51
C ILE A 347 21.99 -0.45 -9.27
N PHE A 348 22.92 0.46 -8.98
CA PHE A 348 24.31 0.09 -8.71
C PHE A 348 24.53 -0.61 -7.36
N SER A 349 23.63 -0.45 -6.40
CA SER A 349 23.70 -1.17 -5.12
C SER A 349 23.22 -2.61 -5.20
N MET A 350 22.48 -2.99 -6.25
CA MET A 350 21.90 -4.32 -6.39
C MET A 350 22.95 -5.40 -6.73
N PRO A 351 22.77 -6.66 -6.28
CA PRO A 351 23.58 -7.80 -6.70
C PRO A 351 23.50 -7.99 -8.22
N LYS A 352 24.63 -7.88 -8.93
CA LYS A 352 24.63 -7.76 -10.40
C LYS A 352 24.09 -8.99 -11.12
N ILE A 353 24.59 -10.21 -10.77
CA ILE A 353 24.28 -11.42 -11.50
C ILE A 353 22.79 -11.77 -11.54
N PRO A 354 22.05 -11.81 -10.39
CA PRO A 354 20.62 -12.12 -10.40
C PRO A 354 19.79 -11.08 -11.18
N PHE A 355 20.13 -9.77 -11.06
CA PHE A 355 19.41 -8.71 -11.75
C PHE A 355 19.66 -8.73 -13.26
N ILE A 356 20.90 -8.92 -13.71
CA ILE A 356 21.25 -9.03 -15.13
C ILE A 356 20.56 -10.26 -15.77
N LYS A 357 20.60 -11.43 -15.11
CA LYS A 357 19.89 -12.62 -15.61
C LYS A 357 18.38 -12.37 -15.74
N SER A 358 17.77 -11.80 -14.70
CA SER A 358 16.33 -11.51 -14.71
C SER A 358 15.94 -10.45 -15.76
N PHE A 359 16.80 -9.45 -15.99
CA PHE A 359 16.63 -8.46 -17.04
C PHE A 359 16.58 -9.12 -18.44
N PHE A 360 17.55 -9.97 -18.77
CA PHE A 360 17.56 -10.66 -20.05
C PHE A 360 16.37 -11.62 -20.22
N GLU A 361 15.97 -12.33 -19.17
CA GLU A 361 14.78 -13.18 -19.21
C GLU A 361 13.46 -12.42 -19.47
N ILE A 362 13.39 -11.15 -19.06
CA ILE A 362 12.17 -10.32 -19.30
C ILE A 362 12.17 -9.77 -20.73
N ILE A 363 13.35 -9.44 -21.28
CA ILE A 363 13.43 -8.87 -22.64
C ILE A 363 13.28 -9.91 -23.73
N PHE A 364 13.83 -11.12 -23.51
CA PHE A 364 13.84 -12.16 -24.53
C PHE A 364 12.73 -13.22 -24.38
N LYS A 365 11.71 -12.91 -23.56
CA LYS A 365 10.42 -13.63 -23.52
C LYS A 365 9.40 -12.93 -24.41
#